data_0af602cb38dd2a5dd830af9cc188751e
#
_entry.id   0af602cb38dd2a5dd830af9cc188751e
#
_cell.length_a   1.000
_cell.length_b   1.000
_cell.length_c   1.000
_cell.angle_alpha   90.00
_cell.angle_beta   90.00
_cell.angle_gamma   90.00
#
_symmetry.space_group_name_H-M   'P 1'
#
loop_
_entity.id
_entity.type
_entity.pdbx_description
1 polymer ?
#
loop_
_entity_poly.entity_id
_entity_poly.type
_entity_poly.pdbx_seq_one_letter_code
_entity_poly.pdbx_strand_id
1 'polypeptide(L)'
;MPASDQGTLTGRYTLVPRVLIFVTRAQNVLLIRGAPHKRLWANLYNGIGGHVERGEDVLSAGRRELLEETGLSAELRLCGVITIDAGPEAGIGLYVLRGERPQGELIASSEGTPEWVAQASLAGLPLVEDLPILLPRLLQMQPGDPPFSGHTSYDAHGRMHIRFSSP
;
A
#
# COMPACT_ATOMS: atom_id res chain seq x y z
N MET A 1 3.16 32.66 0.58
CA MET A 1 1.97 32.32 -0.22
C MET A 1 1.05 31.53 0.69
N PRO A 2 -0.18 31.99 0.95
CA PRO A 2 -1.13 31.26 1.79
C PRO A 2 -1.51 29.89 1.17
N ALA A 3 -1.86 28.90 2.00
CA ALA A 3 -2.28 27.60 1.51
C ALA A 3 -3.52 27.67 0.58
N SER A 4 -4.40 28.66 0.81
CA SER A 4 -5.56 28.96 -0.04
C SER A 4 -5.22 29.25 -1.49
N ASP A 5 -4.01 29.77 -1.76
CA ASP A 5 -3.57 30.17 -3.11
C ASP A 5 -2.95 28.98 -3.89
N GLN A 6 -2.82 27.81 -3.25
CA GLN A 6 -2.18 26.63 -3.83
C GLN A 6 -3.12 25.75 -4.67
N GLY A 7 -4.26 26.30 -5.10
CA GLY A 7 -5.09 25.67 -6.12
C GLY A 7 -5.94 24.47 -5.67
N THR A 8 -6.25 24.36 -4.36
CA THR A 8 -7.23 23.39 -3.83
C THR A 8 -8.69 23.77 -4.16
N LEU A 9 -8.90 24.31 -5.36
CA LEU A 9 -10.21 24.79 -5.79
C LEU A 9 -11.10 23.62 -6.25
N THR A 10 -12.40 23.81 -6.09
CA THR A 10 -13.44 22.91 -6.62
C THR A 10 -13.30 22.71 -8.14
N GLY A 11 -13.54 21.49 -8.63
CA GLY A 11 -13.45 21.15 -10.07
C GLY A 11 -12.07 20.66 -10.51
N ARG A 12 -11.14 20.41 -9.59
CA ARG A 12 -9.90 19.69 -9.86
C ARG A 12 -10.00 18.25 -9.40
N TYR A 13 -9.41 17.33 -10.16
CA TYR A 13 -9.25 15.96 -9.74
C TYR A 13 -8.42 15.90 -8.44
N THR A 14 -8.94 15.25 -7.42
CA THR A 14 -8.33 15.18 -6.10
C THR A 14 -7.91 13.75 -5.79
N LEU A 15 -6.82 13.58 -5.03
CA LEU A 15 -6.36 12.26 -4.60
C LEU A 15 -6.48 12.14 -3.08
N VAL A 16 -7.13 11.06 -2.63
CA VAL A 16 -7.10 10.65 -1.23
C VAL A 16 -5.77 9.93 -0.99
N PRO A 17 -4.88 10.47 -0.14
CA PRO A 17 -3.58 9.86 0.11
C PRO A 17 -3.71 8.62 0.99
N ARG A 18 -3.08 7.52 0.57
CA ARG A 18 -3.03 6.26 1.30
C ARG A 18 -1.63 5.65 1.24
N VAL A 19 -1.29 4.85 2.25
CA VAL A 19 -0.07 4.05 2.28
C VAL A 19 -0.39 2.57 2.13
N LEU A 20 0.52 1.84 1.49
CA LEU A 20 0.52 0.39 1.39
C LEU A 20 1.94 -0.11 1.70
N ILE A 21 2.07 -0.93 2.73
CA ILE A 21 3.36 -1.27 3.34
C ILE A 21 3.60 -2.77 3.21
N PHE A 22 4.80 -3.15 2.76
CA PHE A 22 5.28 -4.51 2.74
C PHE A 22 6.60 -4.60 3.52
N VAL A 23 6.58 -5.27 4.66
CA VAL A 23 7.80 -5.50 5.45
C VAL A 23 8.44 -6.81 5.01
N THR A 24 9.75 -6.79 4.79
CA THR A 24 10.51 -7.97 4.37
C THR A 24 11.48 -8.43 5.45
N ARG A 25 11.59 -9.76 5.63
CA ARG A 25 12.54 -10.41 6.53
C ARG A 25 13.04 -11.70 5.88
N ALA A 26 14.30 -11.72 5.46
CA ALA A 26 14.87 -12.79 4.64
C ALA A 26 14.01 -13.07 3.39
N GLN A 27 13.52 -14.29 3.21
CA GLN A 27 12.67 -14.69 2.09
C GLN A 27 11.17 -14.57 2.38
N ASN A 28 10.79 -13.85 3.45
CA ASN A 28 9.39 -13.66 3.81
C ASN A 28 8.96 -12.21 3.62
N VAL A 29 7.68 -12.01 3.34
CA VAL A 29 6.99 -10.73 3.35
C VAL A 29 5.83 -10.78 4.34
N LEU A 30 5.64 -9.70 5.07
CA LEU A 30 4.52 -9.54 5.98
C LEU A 30 3.29 -9.13 5.17
N LEU A 31 2.23 -9.91 5.28
CA LEU A 31 0.91 -9.61 4.75
C LEU A 31 -0.12 -9.68 5.87
N ILE A 32 -1.23 -8.97 5.71
CA ILE A 32 -2.38 -9.07 6.61
C ILE A 32 -3.49 -9.86 5.93
N ARG A 33 -3.96 -10.92 6.58
CA ARG A 33 -5.15 -11.63 6.15
C ARG A 33 -6.37 -10.92 6.69
N GLY A 34 -7.16 -10.32 5.81
CA GLY A 34 -8.33 -9.54 6.16
C GLY A 34 -9.32 -10.31 7.05
N ALA A 35 -9.82 -9.65 8.08
CA ALA A 35 -10.78 -10.26 9.00
C ALA A 35 -12.06 -10.70 8.26
N PRO A 36 -12.67 -11.85 8.64
CA PRO A 36 -13.81 -12.42 7.90
C PRO A 36 -15.04 -11.51 7.81
N HIS A 37 -15.18 -10.58 8.74
CA HIS A 37 -16.31 -9.65 8.82
C HIS A 37 -16.13 -8.37 8.01
N LYS A 38 -14.95 -8.17 7.38
CA LYS A 38 -14.69 -6.98 6.55
C LYS A 38 -15.58 -6.99 5.32
N ARG A 39 -16.09 -5.80 4.96
CA ARG A 39 -16.88 -5.62 3.73
C ARG A 39 -16.02 -5.80 2.47
N LEU A 40 -14.76 -5.35 2.54
CA LEU A 40 -13.80 -5.45 1.45
C LEU A 40 -12.66 -6.37 1.87
N TRP A 41 -12.24 -7.26 0.97
CA TRP A 41 -11.07 -8.12 1.10
C TRP A 41 -11.09 -9.09 2.29
N ALA A 42 -12.31 -9.48 2.75
CA ALA A 42 -12.45 -10.51 3.77
C ALA A 42 -11.72 -11.79 3.34
N ASN A 43 -10.88 -12.33 4.23
CA ASN A 43 -10.05 -13.53 4.01
C ASN A 43 -9.02 -13.42 2.86
N LEU A 44 -8.87 -12.27 2.21
CA LEU A 44 -7.81 -12.05 1.24
C LEU A 44 -6.56 -11.51 1.95
N TYR A 45 -5.39 -11.81 1.39
CA TYR A 45 -4.14 -11.25 1.83
C TYR A 45 -3.87 -9.91 1.14
N ASN A 46 -3.49 -8.92 1.92
CA ASN A 46 -3.12 -7.58 1.47
C ASN A 46 -1.84 -7.11 2.17
N GLY A 47 -1.27 -6.00 1.71
CA GLY A 47 -0.30 -5.23 2.47
C GLY A 47 -0.97 -4.52 3.66
N ILE A 48 -0.15 -4.08 4.60
CA ILE A 48 -0.57 -3.23 5.73
C ILE A 48 -0.81 -1.81 5.18
N GLY A 49 -1.84 -1.10 5.63
CA GLY A 49 -2.00 0.26 5.16
C GLY A 49 -3.30 0.93 5.50
N GLY A 50 -3.31 2.24 5.29
CA GLY A 50 -4.45 3.10 5.60
C GLY A 50 -4.32 4.49 5.00
N HIS A 51 -5.01 5.46 5.58
CA HIS A 51 -5.01 6.82 5.12
C HIS A 51 -3.82 7.62 5.70
N VAL A 52 -3.33 8.57 4.93
CA VAL A 52 -2.46 9.62 5.47
C VAL A 52 -3.35 10.67 6.11
N GLU A 53 -3.23 10.85 7.41
CA GLU A 53 -4.05 11.77 8.17
C GLU A 53 -3.52 13.22 8.07
N ARG A 54 -4.37 14.17 8.43
CA ARG A 54 -3.96 15.58 8.46
C ARG A 54 -2.79 15.79 9.43
N GLY A 55 -1.72 16.39 8.94
CA GLY A 55 -0.52 16.68 9.74
C GLY A 55 0.53 15.57 9.72
N GLU A 56 0.29 14.50 8.98
CA GLU A 56 1.28 13.43 8.76
C GLU A 56 1.98 13.57 7.40
N ASP A 57 3.22 13.16 7.36
CA ASP A 57 3.88 12.78 6.11
C ASP A 57 3.65 11.27 5.83
N VAL A 58 3.95 10.86 4.60
CA VAL A 58 3.72 9.50 4.11
C VAL A 58 4.44 8.42 4.95
N LEU A 59 5.68 8.69 5.40
CA LEU A 59 6.44 7.73 6.20
C LEU A 59 5.94 7.67 7.63
N SER A 60 5.48 8.80 8.19
CA SER A 60 4.86 8.85 9.51
C SER A 60 3.54 8.08 9.54
N ALA A 61 2.69 8.28 8.54
CA ALA A 61 1.48 7.49 8.36
C ALA A 61 1.80 5.99 8.25
N GLY A 62 2.81 5.64 7.45
CA GLY A 62 3.24 4.25 7.31
C GLY A 62 3.72 3.61 8.62
N ARG A 63 4.47 4.35 9.45
CA ARG A 63 4.91 3.84 10.76
C ARG A 63 3.73 3.65 11.71
N ARG A 64 2.77 4.57 11.73
CA ARG A 64 1.57 4.48 12.56
C ARG A 64 0.74 3.25 12.17
N GLU A 65 0.39 3.11 10.89
CA GLU A 65 -0.41 1.99 10.38
C GLU A 65 0.28 0.64 10.64
N LEU A 66 1.60 0.55 10.40
CA LEU A 66 2.36 -0.67 10.68
C LEU A 66 2.27 -1.06 12.16
N LEU A 67 2.43 -0.09 13.06
CA LEU A 67 2.37 -0.35 14.51
C LEU A 67 0.95 -0.74 14.94
N GLU A 68 -0.06 -0.01 14.49
CA GLU A 68 -1.47 -0.22 14.86
C GLU A 68 -2.01 -1.57 14.36
N GLU A 69 -1.68 -1.95 13.13
CA GLU A 69 -2.20 -3.18 12.53
C GLU A 69 -1.40 -4.43 12.89
N THR A 70 -0.12 -4.30 13.25
CA THR A 70 0.76 -5.46 13.39
C THR A 70 1.57 -5.52 14.68
N GLY A 71 1.67 -4.43 15.44
CA GLY A 71 2.57 -4.31 16.58
C GLY A 71 4.04 -4.13 16.22
N LEU A 72 4.39 -4.07 14.95
CA LEU A 72 5.77 -3.93 14.51
C LEU A 72 6.16 -2.48 14.21
N SER A 73 7.45 -2.21 14.37
CA SER A 73 8.14 -1.08 13.74
C SER A 73 9.16 -1.60 12.71
N ALA A 74 9.48 -0.77 11.72
CA ALA A 74 10.47 -1.09 10.69
C ALA A 74 11.08 0.18 10.09
N GLU A 75 12.23 0.05 9.45
CA GLU A 75 12.80 1.12 8.62
C GLU A 75 12.04 1.15 7.29
N LEU A 76 11.25 2.23 7.07
CA LEU A 76 10.42 2.37 5.89
C LEU A 76 11.11 3.22 4.83
N ARG A 77 10.97 2.82 3.56
CA ARG A 77 11.35 3.60 2.39
C ARG A 77 10.24 3.63 1.34
N LEU A 78 10.13 4.72 0.60
CA LEU A 78 9.21 4.84 -0.51
C LEU A 78 9.74 4.01 -1.69
N CYS A 79 8.91 3.12 -2.22
CA CYS A 79 9.23 2.29 -3.37
C CYS A 79 8.39 2.63 -4.61
N GLY A 80 7.23 3.22 -4.43
CA GLY A 80 6.39 3.58 -5.56
C GLY A 80 5.27 4.53 -5.22
N VAL A 81 4.74 5.18 -6.25
CA VAL A 81 3.54 6.00 -6.18
C VAL A 81 2.59 5.55 -7.29
N ILE A 82 1.36 5.25 -6.94
CA ILE A 82 0.33 4.82 -7.88
C ILE A 82 -0.89 5.73 -7.72
N THR A 83 -1.37 6.27 -8.81
CA THR A 83 -2.67 6.93 -8.84
C THR A 83 -3.73 5.91 -9.25
N ILE A 84 -4.84 5.85 -8.53
CA ILE A 84 -5.92 4.90 -8.77
C ILE A 84 -7.19 5.67 -9.04
N ASP A 85 -7.80 5.43 -10.19
CA ASP A 85 -9.09 6.04 -10.53
C ASP A 85 -10.18 5.42 -9.64
N ALA A 86 -10.89 6.28 -8.90
CA ALA A 86 -12.01 5.87 -8.06
C ALA A 86 -13.32 6.59 -8.44
N GLY A 87 -13.23 7.50 -9.40
CA GLY A 87 -14.37 8.26 -9.91
C GLY A 87 -13.92 9.46 -10.76
N PRO A 88 -14.87 10.23 -11.32
CA PRO A 88 -14.53 11.32 -12.23
C PRO A 88 -13.85 12.51 -11.55
N GLU A 89 -14.08 12.71 -10.26
CA GLU A 89 -13.58 13.88 -9.52
C GLU A 89 -12.52 13.52 -8.47
N ALA A 90 -12.44 12.26 -8.06
CA ALA A 90 -11.53 11.82 -7.04
C ALA A 90 -10.94 10.43 -7.32
N GLY A 91 -9.71 10.23 -6.85
CA GLY A 91 -9.00 8.96 -6.87
C GLY A 91 -8.20 8.74 -5.61
N ILE A 92 -7.31 7.78 -5.65
CA ILE A 92 -6.41 7.44 -4.55
C ILE A 92 -4.96 7.71 -4.99
N GLY A 93 -4.21 8.41 -4.17
CA GLY A 93 -2.76 8.48 -4.27
C GLY A 93 -2.15 7.45 -3.33
N LEU A 94 -1.76 6.30 -3.88
CA LEU A 94 -1.21 5.20 -3.11
C LEU A 94 0.31 5.28 -3.06
N TYR A 95 0.86 5.41 -1.86
CA TYR A 95 2.29 5.41 -1.59
C TYR A 95 2.72 4.02 -1.15
N VAL A 96 3.47 3.33 -1.99
CA VAL A 96 3.94 1.96 -1.72
C VAL A 96 5.26 2.02 -0.96
N LEU A 97 5.26 1.49 0.25
CA LEU A 97 6.40 1.51 1.15
C LEU A 97 6.96 0.10 1.34
N ARG A 98 8.27 -0.01 1.43
CA ARG A 98 8.95 -1.23 1.89
C ARG A 98 9.57 -1.00 3.25
N GLY A 99 9.33 -1.97 4.17
CA GLY A 99 9.94 -2.01 5.49
C GLY A 99 11.02 -3.08 5.57
N GLU A 100 12.09 -2.75 6.28
CA GLU A 100 13.20 -3.65 6.57
C GLU A 100 13.55 -3.58 8.06
N ARG A 101 14.27 -4.58 8.57
CA ARG A 101 14.67 -4.68 9.99
C ARG A 101 13.49 -4.55 10.96
N PRO A 102 12.46 -5.40 10.83
CA PRO A 102 11.30 -5.35 11.71
C PRO A 102 11.69 -5.61 13.17
N GLN A 103 11.06 -4.87 14.07
CA GLN A 103 11.17 -5.01 15.53
C GLN A 103 9.77 -5.06 16.15
N GLY A 104 9.64 -5.75 17.28
CA GLY A 104 8.38 -5.94 17.98
C GLY A 104 7.83 -7.36 17.83
N GLU A 105 6.63 -7.57 18.32
CA GLU A 105 5.92 -8.85 18.24
C GLU A 105 4.65 -8.67 17.42
N LEU A 106 4.32 -9.67 16.59
CA LEU A 106 3.10 -9.65 15.80
C LEU A 106 1.88 -9.75 16.70
N ILE A 107 0.97 -8.80 16.52
CA ILE A 107 -0.36 -8.83 17.12
C ILE A 107 -1.42 -8.77 16.02
N ALA A 108 -2.56 -9.43 16.25
CA ALA A 108 -3.73 -9.27 15.39
C ALA A 108 -4.46 -7.96 15.76
N SER A 109 -5.11 -7.37 14.76
CA SER A 109 -5.93 -6.17 14.92
C SER A 109 -7.36 -6.40 14.42
N SER A 110 -8.21 -5.39 14.51
CA SER A 110 -9.55 -5.42 13.90
C SER A 110 -9.49 -5.52 12.36
N GLU A 111 -8.38 -5.13 11.76
CA GLU A 111 -8.15 -5.20 10.31
C GLU A 111 -7.92 -6.64 9.84
N GLY A 112 -7.30 -7.48 10.67
CA GLY A 112 -7.01 -8.86 10.33
C GLY A 112 -5.86 -9.45 11.14
N THR A 113 -5.34 -10.55 10.62
CA THR A 113 -4.21 -11.28 11.22
C THR A 113 -2.96 -11.09 10.35
N PRO A 114 -1.90 -10.45 10.86
CA PRO A 114 -0.64 -10.33 10.13
C PRO A 114 0.12 -11.66 10.15
N GLU A 115 0.66 -12.05 9.00
CA GLU A 115 1.36 -13.32 8.81
C GLU A 115 2.64 -13.10 8.00
N TRP A 116 3.73 -13.77 8.40
CA TRP A 116 4.94 -13.88 7.59
C TRP A 116 4.75 -14.95 6.53
N VAL A 117 4.69 -14.53 5.28
CA VAL A 117 4.48 -15.40 4.11
C VAL A 117 5.78 -15.57 3.34
N ALA A 118 6.15 -16.82 3.04
CA ALA A 118 7.29 -17.06 2.16
C ALA A 118 7.01 -16.52 0.75
N GLN A 119 7.95 -15.78 0.16
CA GLN A 119 7.79 -15.20 -1.17
C GLN A 119 7.47 -16.27 -2.23
N ALA A 120 8.04 -17.47 -2.09
CA ALA A 120 7.77 -18.59 -2.98
C ALA A 120 6.31 -19.10 -2.91
N SER A 121 5.57 -18.80 -1.83
CA SER A 121 4.19 -19.25 -1.63
C SER A 121 3.15 -18.23 -2.10
N LEU A 122 3.56 -17.02 -2.48
CA LEU A 122 2.65 -15.92 -2.82
C LEU A 122 1.66 -16.27 -3.95
N ALA A 123 2.13 -16.99 -4.97
CA ALA A 123 1.29 -17.38 -6.12
C ALA A 123 0.12 -18.30 -5.77
N GLY A 124 0.18 -18.98 -4.62
CA GLY A 124 -0.87 -19.89 -4.15
C GLY A 124 -1.86 -19.26 -3.16
N LEU A 125 -1.68 -17.99 -2.81
CA LEU A 125 -2.53 -17.32 -1.83
C LEU A 125 -3.66 -16.53 -2.50
N PRO A 126 -4.81 -16.38 -1.83
CA PRO A 126 -5.88 -15.49 -2.24
C PRO A 126 -5.47 -14.04 -1.96
N LEU A 127 -4.72 -13.45 -2.88
CA LEU A 127 -4.24 -12.07 -2.80
C LEU A 127 -5.30 -11.08 -3.30
N VAL A 128 -5.28 -9.86 -2.78
CA VAL A 128 -5.97 -8.72 -3.40
C VAL A 128 -5.41 -8.51 -4.82
N GLU A 129 -6.25 -8.11 -5.75
CA GLU A 129 -6.02 -8.21 -7.20
C GLU A 129 -4.78 -7.48 -7.76
N ASP A 130 -4.31 -6.43 -7.09
CA ASP A 130 -3.12 -5.66 -7.47
C ASP A 130 -1.81 -6.26 -6.95
N LEU A 131 -1.86 -7.07 -5.89
CA LEU A 131 -0.67 -7.62 -5.26
C LEU A 131 0.15 -8.55 -6.18
N PRO A 132 -0.44 -9.41 -7.01
CA PRO A 132 0.33 -10.21 -7.97
C PRO A 132 1.19 -9.39 -8.93
N ILE A 133 0.84 -8.12 -9.13
CA ILE A 133 1.58 -7.18 -9.99
C ILE A 133 2.58 -6.36 -9.17
N LEU A 134 2.16 -5.86 -8.01
CA LEU A 134 2.95 -4.95 -7.18
C LEU A 134 4.07 -5.66 -6.42
N LEU A 135 3.78 -6.82 -5.81
CA LEU A 135 4.75 -7.53 -4.97
C LEU A 135 6.03 -7.93 -5.73
N PRO A 136 5.96 -8.57 -6.92
CA PRO A 136 7.17 -8.90 -7.66
C PRO A 136 8.02 -7.67 -7.99
N ARG A 137 7.39 -6.56 -8.38
CA ARG A 137 8.09 -5.31 -8.67
C ARG A 137 8.80 -4.76 -7.44
N LEU A 138 8.10 -4.68 -6.32
CA LEU A 138 8.67 -4.18 -5.06
C LEU A 138 9.80 -5.07 -4.53
N LEU A 139 9.62 -6.40 -4.59
CA LEU A 139 10.60 -7.36 -4.07
C LEU A 139 11.89 -7.41 -4.90
N GLN A 140 11.83 -7.06 -6.19
CA GLN A 140 13.00 -6.97 -7.08
C GLN A 140 13.81 -5.67 -6.89
N MET A 141 13.22 -4.63 -6.26
CA MET A 141 13.91 -3.36 -6.06
C MET A 141 15.12 -3.50 -5.14
N GLN A 142 16.21 -2.89 -5.56
CA GLN A 142 17.46 -2.81 -4.80
C GLN A 142 17.55 -1.50 -4.00
N PRO A 143 18.39 -1.44 -2.95
CA PRO A 143 18.70 -0.17 -2.30
C PRO A 143 19.26 0.84 -3.33
N GLY A 144 18.65 2.03 -3.36
CA GLY A 144 19.06 3.10 -4.30
C GLY A 144 18.25 3.15 -5.59
N ASP A 145 17.42 2.14 -5.89
CA ASP A 145 16.50 2.22 -7.03
C ASP A 145 15.50 3.37 -6.83
N PRO A 146 15.21 4.15 -7.88
CA PRO A 146 14.20 5.18 -7.82
C PRO A 146 12.80 4.59 -7.61
N PRO A 147 11.91 5.28 -6.91
CA PRO A 147 10.52 4.85 -6.77
C PRO A 147 9.85 4.71 -8.16
N PHE A 148 9.10 3.63 -8.35
CA PHE A 148 8.30 3.48 -9.56
C PHE A 148 7.06 4.39 -9.51
N SER A 149 6.56 4.75 -10.69
CA SER A 149 5.29 5.45 -10.85
C SER A 149 4.32 4.61 -11.65
N GLY A 150 3.06 4.60 -11.25
CA GLY A 150 2.02 3.83 -11.92
C GLY A 150 0.66 4.52 -11.89
N HIS A 151 -0.21 4.02 -12.74
CA HIS A 151 -1.62 4.43 -12.81
C HIS A 151 -2.51 3.20 -12.94
N THR A 152 -3.51 3.12 -12.08
CA THR A 152 -4.53 2.06 -12.07
C THR A 152 -5.85 2.63 -12.57
N SER A 153 -6.45 1.96 -13.53
CA SER A 153 -7.79 2.24 -14.05
C SER A 153 -8.61 0.95 -14.12
N TYR A 154 -9.92 1.10 -14.29
CA TYR A 154 -10.84 -0.02 -14.44
C TYR A 154 -11.57 0.09 -15.78
N ASP A 155 -11.72 -1.02 -16.49
CA ASP A 155 -12.52 -1.05 -17.72
C ASP A 155 -14.03 -1.07 -17.44
N ALA A 156 -14.84 -1.05 -18.49
CA ALA A 156 -16.31 -1.09 -18.39
C ALA A 156 -16.86 -2.36 -17.71
N HIS A 157 -16.05 -3.40 -17.58
CA HIS A 157 -16.39 -4.65 -16.90
C HIS A 157 -15.84 -4.72 -15.47
N GLY A 158 -15.23 -3.62 -14.98
CA GLY A 158 -14.63 -3.53 -13.65
C GLY A 158 -13.29 -4.26 -13.53
N ARG A 159 -12.64 -4.62 -14.64
CA ARG A 159 -11.32 -5.24 -14.60
C ARG A 159 -10.24 -4.20 -14.43
N MET A 160 -9.34 -4.47 -13.50
CA MET A 160 -8.23 -3.59 -13.16
C MET A 160 -7.11 -3.65 -14.21
N HIS A 161 -6.58 -2.48 -14.54
CA HIS A 161 -5.42 -2.30 -15.41
C HIS A 161 -4.41 -1.39 -14.71
N ILE A 162 -3.19 -1.89 -14.48
CA ILE A 162 -2.08 -1.10 -13.94
C ILE A 162 -1.07 -0.84 -15.06
N ARG A 163 -0.73 0.43 -15.27
CA ARG A 163 0.34 0.86 -16.17
C ARG A 163 1.44 1.52 -15.36
N PHE A 164 2.67 1.13 -15.57
CA PHE A 164 3.84 1.78 -14.98
C PHE A 164 4.48 2.71 -16.00
N SER A 165 4.94 3.87 -15.53
CA SER A 165 5.77 4.75 -16.36
C SER A 165 7.12 4.08 -16.62
N SER A 166 7.62 4.23 -17.85
CA SER A 166 9.01 3.91 -18.15
C SER A 166 9.93 4.87 -17.40
N PRO A 167 11.12 4.42 -16.94
CA PRO A 167 12.09 5.30 -16.33
C PRO A 167 12.57 6.39 -17.28
#